data_5b18645226b2f0437391a9a4b47f8c9a
#
_entry.id   5b18645226b2f0437391a9a4b47f8c9a
#
_cell.length_a   1.000
_cell.length_b   1.000
_cell.length_c   1.000
_cell.angle_alpha   90.00
_cell.angle_beta   90.00
_cell.angle_gamma   90.00
#
_symmetry.space_group_name_H-M   'P 1'
#
loop_
_entity.id
_entity.type
_entity.pdbx_description
1 polymer ?
#
loop_
_entity_poly.entity_id
_entity_poly.type
_entity_poly.pdbx_seq_one_letter_code
_entity_poly.pdbx_strand_id
1 'polypeptide(L)'
;LVLGQNFRKDRMFKMKEIEGEIKYAVRRQEESIYRRKLRLRDPELERFKSLILYNLNEGEAVLTDNNDIRIYTDGREKFNALLTEMEHARNYIHVQYYIIRNDELWQEIEEVLVRKARQGVEVRVLFDSMGCRTMHNKDWERLEKAGVQVAEFFPALLGQLQLRVNYRN
;
A
#
# COMPACT_ATOMS: atom_id res chain seq x y z
N LEU A 1 -12.45 -1.24 30.74
CA LEU A 1 -11.03 -0.93 30.50
C LEU A 1 -10.83 -0.83 29.00
N VAL A 2 -10.86 0.38 28.47
CA VAL A 2 -10.49 0.64 27.09
C VAL A 2 -8.96 0.64 27.09
N LEU A 3 -8.37 -0.47 26.67
CA LEU A 3 -6.94 -0.49 26.35
C LEU A 3 -6.78 0.34 25.06
N GLY A 4 -6.50 1.63 25.23
CA GLY A 4 -6.13 2.50 24.14
C GLY A 4 -4.94 1.91 23.41
N GLN A 5 -5.00 1.91 22.09
CA GLN A 5 -3.83 1.61 21.30
C GLN A 5 -2.72 2.58 21.70
N ASN A 6 -1.64 2.04 22.25
CA ASN A 6 -0.43 2.81 22.54
C ASN A 6 0.26 3.11 21.22
N PHE A 7 -0.29 4.06 20.46
CA PHE A 7 0.46 4.69 19.40
C PHE A 7 1.64 5.41 20.04
N ARG A 8 2.86 4.97 19.76
CA ARG A 8 4.05 5.71 20.18
C ARG A 8 3.91 7.14 19.67
N LYS A 9 4.22 8.11 20.53
CA LYS A 9 4.13 9.54 20.21
C LYS A 9 4.76 9.86 18.84
N ASP A 10 5.88 9.24 18.53
CA ASP A 10 6.59 9.40 17.26
C ASP A 10 5.77 9.02 16.01
N ARG A 11 4.91 7.99 16.10
CA ARG A 11 3.99 7.64 15.01
C ARG A 11 2.89 8.68 14.84
N MET A 12 2.36 9.21 15.95
CA MET A 12 1.34 10.26 15.91
C MET A 12 1.88 11.55 15.30
N PHE A 13 3.13 11.92 15.59
CA PHE A 13 3.76 13.09 14.98
C PHE A 13 3.95 12.91 13.48
N LYS A 14 4.47 11.76 13.03
CA LYS A 14 4.61 11.45 11.60
C LYS A 14 3.28 11.43 10.87
N MET A 15 2.23 10.88 11.46
CA MET A 15 0.89 10.90 10.86
C MET A 15 0.34 12.32 10.70
N LYS A 16 0.54 13.19 11.70
CA LYS A 16 0.13 14.61 11.62
C LYS A 16 0.91 15.39 10.58
N GLU A 17 2.19 15.09 10.41
CA GLU A 17 3.03 15.69 9.38
C GLU A 17 2.53 15.33 7.99
N ILE A 18 2.30 14.03 7.73
CA ILE A 18 1.73 13.53 6.46
C ILE A 18 0.34 14.12 6.22
N GLU A 19 -0.52 14.19 7.22
CA GLU A 19 -1.85 14.80 7.11
C GLU A 19 -1.74 16.29 6.75
N GLY A 20 -0.77 17.00 7.32
CA GLY A 20 -0.47 18.38 6.98
C GLY A 20 -0.02 18.56 5.53
N GLU A 21 0.84 17.70 5.04
CA GLU A 21 1.31 17.71 3.65
C GLU A 21 0.16 17.41 2.66
N ILE A 22 -0.70 16.44 2.96
CA ILE A 22 -1.88 16.12 2.15
C ILE A 22 -2.80 17.34 2.08
N LYS A 23 -3.15 17.93 3.20
CA LYS A 23 -4.01 19.13 3.27
C LYS A 23 -3.42 20.30 2.50
N TYR A 24 -2.11 20.48 2.57
CA TYR A 24 -1.43 21.50 1.80
C TYR A 24 -1.52 21.24 0.29
N ALA A 25 -1.28 20.01 -0.14
CA ALA A 25 -1.37 19.62 -1.55
C ALA A 25 -2.79 19.78 -2.10
N VAL A 26 -3.80 19.39 -1.32
CA VAL A 26 -5.23 19.55 -1.66
C VAL A 26 -5.56 21.03 -1.88
N ARG A 27 -5.27 21.90 -0.92
CA ARG A 27 -5.52 23.34 -1.02
C ARG A 27 -4.82 23.98 -2.21
N ARG A 28 -3.56 23.63 -2.43
CA ARG A 28 -2.77 24.15 -3.54
C ARG A 28 -3.36 23.75 -4.89
N GLN A 29 -3.83 22.52 -5.03
CA GLN A 29 -4.46 22.06 -6.26
C GLN A 29 -5.83 22.72 -6.46
N GLU A 30 -6.64 22.82 -5.41
CA GLU A 30 -7.93 23.49 -5.43
C GLU A 30 -7.80 24.96 -5.92
N GLU A 31 -6.87 25.72 -5.33
CA GLU A 31 -6.59 27.09 -5.79
C GLU A 31 -6.16 27.14 -7.26
N SER A 32 -5.36 26.17 -7.69
CA SER A 32 -4.91 26.09 -9.10
C SER A 32 -6.05 25.85 -10.06
N ILE A 33 -7.02 25.01 -9.67
CA ILE A 33 -8.22 24.74 -10.46
C ILE A 33 -9.12 25.97 -10.53
N TYR A 34 -9.41 26.64 -9.40
CA TYR A 34 -10.26 27.83 -9.36
C TYR A 34 -9.63 29.01 -10.12
N ARG A 35 -8.33 29.18 -10.04
CA ARG A 35 -7.60 30.23 -10.77
C ARG A 35 -7.36 29.88 -12.25
N ARG A 36 -7.88 28.75 -12.75
CA ARG A 36 -7.63 28.22 -14.10
C ARG A 36 -6.14 28.09 -14.46
N LYS A 37 -5.29 27.85 -13.45
CA LYS A 37 -3.86 27.67 -13.62
C LYS A 37 -3.44 26.21 -13.75
N LEU A 38 -4.34 25.28 -13.38
CA LEU A 38 -4.09 23.85 -13.57
C LEU A 38 -4.11 23.55 -15.07
N ARG A 39 -2.94 23.26 -15.62
CA ARG A 39 -2.80 22.79 -17.01
C ARG A 39 -2.83 21.27 -16.95
N LEU A 40 -3.92 20.70 -17.40
CA LEU A 40 -4.03 19.26 -17.61
C LEU A 40 -3.27 18.90 -18.89
N ARG A 41 -2.50 17.81 -18.88
CA ARG A 41 -1.81 17.33 -20.09
C ARG A 41 -2.79 16.90 -21.16
N ASP A 42 -3.91 16.29 -20.73
CA ASP A 42 -5.00 15.88 -21.60
C ASP A 42 -6.15 16.89 -21.51
N PRO A 43 -6.45 17.63 -22.58
CA PRO A 43 -7.60 18.57 -22.64
C PRO A 43 -8.95 17.90 -22.39
N GLU A 44 -9.08 16.59 -22.67
CA GLU A 44 -10.30 15.81 -22.41
C GLU A 44 -10.65 15.76 -20.91
N LEU A 45 -9.68 15.93 -20.03
CA LEU A 45 -9.90 15.96 -18.58
C LEU A 45 -10.69 17.20 -18.11
N GLU A 46 -10.76 18.27 -18.91
CA GLU A 46 -11.55 19.46 -18.57
C GLU A 46 -13.05 19.13 -18.36
N ARG A 47 -13.59 18.18 -19.10
CA ARG A 47 -14.97 17.72 -18.93
C ARG A 47 -15.21 17.01 -17.59
N PHE A 48 -14.16 16.52 -16.94
CA PHE A 48 -14.23 15.85 -15.64
C PHE A 48 -13.89 16.77 -14.46
N LYS A 49 -13.79 18.08 -14.70
CA LYS A 49 -13.39 19.04 -13.67
C LYS A 49 -14.24 18.97 -12.40
N SER A 50 -15.56 18.79 -12.53
CA SER A 50 -16.46 18.65 -11.39
C SER A 50 -16.15 17.38 -10.57
N LEU A 51 -15.83 16.28 -11.25
CA LEU A 51 -15.43 15.03 -10.60
C LEU A 51 -14.07 15.16 -9.89
N ILE A 52 -13.13 15.85 -10.54
CA ILE A 52 -11.81 16.14 -9.95
C ILE A 52 -11.98 16.96 -8.68
N LEU A 53 -12.78 18.03 -8.72
CA LEU A 53 -13.06 18.84 -7.54
C LEU A 53 -13.80 18.07 -6.44
N TYR A 54 -14.75 17.22 -6.80
CA TYR A 54 -15.44 16.36 -5.85
C TYR A 54 -14.47 15.43 -5.11
N ASN A 55 -13.62 14.71 -5.84
CA ASN A 55 -12.63 13.82 -5.23
C ASN A 55 -11.61 14.59 -4.37
N LEU A 56 -11.22 15.79 -4.81
CA LEU A 56 -10.29 16.63 -4.06
C LEU A 56 -10.89 17.07 -2.71
N ASN A 57 -12.15 17.52 -2.71
CA ASN A 57 -12.79 18.09 -1.52
C ASN A 57 -13.30 17.02 -0.55
N GLU A 58 -13.91 15.95 -1.07
CA GLU A 58 -14.54 14.92 -0.26
C GLU A 58 -13.60 13.76 0.07
N GLY A 59 -12.63 13.49 -0.81
CA GLY A 59 -11.70 12.37 -0.68
C GLY A 59 -10.26 12.77 -0.33
N GLU A 60 -9.97 14.08 -0.22
CA GLU A 60 -8.61 14.59 -0.10
C GLU A 60 -7.67 14.00 -1.19
N ALA A 61 -8.24 13.65 -2.35
CA ALA A 61 -7.55 12.96 -3.43
C ALA A 61 -7.03 13.97 -4.46
N VAL A 62 -5.72 14.19 -4.46
CA VAL A 62 -5.04 15.07 -5.40
C VAL A 62 -4.96 14.39 -6.78
N LEU A 63 -5.34 15.14 -7.83
CA LEU A 63 -5.16 14.68 -9.21
C LEU A 63 -3.67 14.61 -9.56
N THR A 64 -3.25 13.52 -10.15
CA THR A 64 -1.93 13.35 -10.74
C THR A 64 -2.08 12.98 -12.22
N ASP A 65 -1.22 13.51 -13.08
CA ASP A 65 -1.28 13.35 -14.54
C ASP A 65 -0.01 12.74 -15.15
N ASN A 66 0.95 12.36 -14.32
CA ASN A 66 2.22 11.75 -14.74
C ASN A 66 2.27 10.26 -14.38
N ASN A 67 1.13 9.57 -14.49
CA ASN A 67 1.03 8.16 -14.20
C ASN A 67 1.21 7.34 -15.48
N ASP A 68 1.92 6.22 -15.36
CA ASP A 68 1.93 5.15 -16.34
C ASP A 68 1.08 3.99 -15.78
N ILE A 69 -0.06 3.73 -16.43
CA ILE A 69 -1.04 2.77 -15.93
C ILE A 69 -1.24 1.65 -16.95
N ARG A 70 -1.04 0.42 -16.49
CA ARG A 70 -1.36 -0.78 -17.25
C ARG A 70 -2.48 -1.55 -16.58
N ILE A 71 -3.55 -1.80 -17.31
CA ILE A 71 -4.72 -2.55 -16.83
C ILE A 71 -4.62 -3.99 -17.32
N TYR A 72 -4.72 -4.94 -16.40
CA TYR A 72 -4.77 -6.36 -16.68
C TYR A 72 -6.18 -6.89 -16.40
N THR A 73 -6.75 -7.60 -17.36
CA THR A 73 -8.06 -8.26 -17.22
C THR A 73 -7.95 -9.74 -16.89
N ASP A 74 -6.74 -10.30 -17.01
CA ASP A 74 -6.41 -11.67 -16.64
C ASP A 74 -5.45 -11.70 -15.46
N GLY A 75 -5.74 -12.55 -14.46
CA GLY A 75 -4.94 -12.65 -13.24
C GLY A 75 -3.55 -13.23 -13.49
N ARG A 76 -3.42 -14.18 -14.41
CA ARG A 76 -2.13 -14.79 -14.75
C ARG A 76 -1.21 -13.79 -15.40
N GLU A 77 -1.72 -13.03 -16.36
CA GLU A 77 -0.94 -11.95 -16.99
C GLU A 77 -0.48 -10.93 -15.96
N LYS A 78 -1.37 -10.52 -15.06
CA LYS A 78 -1.04 -9.56 -13.97
C LYS A 78 0.07 -10.10 -13.08
N PHE A 79 0.01 -11.34 -12.66
CA PHE A 79 1.02 -11.89 -11.76
C PHE A 79 2.34 -12.18 -12.47
N ASN A 80 2.32 -12.60 -13.73
CA ASN A 80 3.54 -12.74 -14.54
C ASN A 80 4.25 -11.39 -14.68
N ALA A 81 3.50 -10.31 -14.96
CA ALA A 81 4.06 -8.97 -15.01
C ALA A 81 4.62 -8.53 -13.64
N LEU A 82 3.90 -8.79 -12.55
CA LEU A 82 4.36 -8.49 -11.19
C LEU A 82 5.69 -9.17 -10.88
N LEU A 83 5.79 -10.47 -11.11
CA LEU A 83 7.03 -11.24 -10.89
C LEU A 83 8.18 -10.69 -11.73
N THR A 84 7.91 -10.33 -12.99
CA THR A 84 8.90 -9.73 -13.88
C THR A 84 9.41 -8.40 -13.32
N GLU A 85 8.52 -7.51 -12.87
CA GLU A 85 8.90 -6.22 -12.28
C GLU A 85 9.68 -6.40 -10.98
N MET A 86 9.28 -7.36 -10.14
CA MET A 86 10.01 -7.68 -8.90
C MET A 86 11.44 -8.17 -9.20
N GLU A 87 11.64 -8.97 -10.24
CA GLU A 87 12.97 -9.41 -10.67
C GLU A 87 13.86 -8.25 -11.14
N HIS A 88 13.27 -7.24 -11.75
CA HIS A 88 14.00 -6.05 -12.21
C HIS A 88 14.26 -5.02 -11.11
N ALA A 89 13.61 -5.16 -9.96
CA ALA A 89 13.77 -4.22 -8.84
C ALA A 89 15.24 -4.18 -8.36
N ARG A 90 15.78 -2.98 -8.17
CA ARG A 90 17.17 -2.75 -7.74
C ARG A 90 17.28 -2.12 -6.37
N ASN A 91 16.31 -1.33 -5.97
CA ASN A 91 16.38 -0.54 -4.74
C ASN A 91 15.50 -1.12 -3.64
N TYR A 92 14.20 -1.29 -3.92
CA TYR A 92 13.26 -1.80 -2.94
C TYR A 92 12.08 -2.54 -3.59
N ILE A 93 11.44 -3.41 -2.80
CA ILE A 93 10.16 -4.07 -3.09
C ILE A 93 9.29 -3.95 -1.84
N HIS A 94 8.16 -3.24 -1.93
CA HIS A 94 7.18 -3.14 -0.87
C HIS A 94 5.90 -3.87 -1.27
N VAL A 95 5.56 -4.91 -0.52
CA VAL A 95 4.40 -5.75 -0.76
C VAL A 95 3.39 -5.54 0.34
N GLN A 96 2.14 -5.26 -0.03
CA GLN A 96 1.03 -5.14 0.90
C GLN A 96 -0.16 -5.93 0.37
N TYR A 97 -0.63 -6.91 1.16
CA TYR A 97 -1.82 -7.69 0.84
C TYR A 97 -2.72 -7.85 2.05
N TYR A 98 -4.04 -7.76 1.83
CA TYR A 98 -5.02 -8.10 2.83
C TYR A 98 -5.08 -9.62 3.06
N ILE A 99 -5.05 -10.43 1.98
CA ILE A 99 -5.09 -11.89 2.04
C ILE A 99 -3.84 -12.45 1.35
N ILE A 100 -3.10 -13.26 2.10
CA ILE A 100 -2.03 -14.12 1.58
C ILE A 100 -2.38 -15.56 1.98
N ARG A 101 -2.26 -16.48 1.05
CA ARG A 101 -2.41 -17.92 1.28
C ARG A 101 -1.14 -18.63 0.85
N ASN A 102 -0.80 -19.72 1.54
CA ASN A 102 0.32 -20.55 1.14
C ASN A 102 -0.11 -21.45 -0.04
N ASP A 103 -0.18 -20.85 -1.22
CA ASP A 103 -0.48 -21.49 -2.49
C ASP A 103 0.71 -21.35 -3.46
N GLU A 104 0.61 -21.96 -4.64
CA GLU A 104 1.66 -21.94 -5.66
C GLU A 104 2.07 -20.51 -6.04
N LEU A 105 1.10 -19.63 -6.19
CA LEU A 105 1.35 -18.23 -6.55
C LEU A 105 2.16 -17.50 -5.47
N TRP A 106 1.80 -17.70 -4.20
CA TRP A 106 2.55 -17.08 -3.11
C TRP A 106 3.97 -17.63 -3.03
N GLN A 107 4.15 -18.93 -3.25
CA GLN A 107 5.47 -19.56 -3.25
C GLN A 107 6.38 -18.95 -4.33
N GLU A 108 5.86 -18.71 -5.55
CA GLU A 108 6.61 -18.02 -6.60
C GLU A 108 7.00 -16.59 -6.17
N ILE A 109 6.07 -15.84 -5.59
CA ILE A 109 6.32 -14.47 -5.08
C ILE A 109 7.38 -14.53 -3.96
N GLU A 110 7.22 -15.43 -3.00
CA GLU A 110 8.13 -15.59 -1.87
C GLU A 110 9.56 -15.89 -2.34
N GLU A 111 9.73 -16.78 -3.32
CA GLU A 111 11.05 -17.10 -3.89
C GLU A 111 11.74 -15.87 -4.48
N VAL A 112 10.99 -15.02 -5.19
CA VAL A 112 11.52 -13.77 -5.73
C VAL A 112 11.92 -12.84 -4.59
N LEU A 113 11.05 -12.64 -3.58
CA LEU A 113 11.33 -11.78 -2.43
C LEU A 113 12.59 -12.20 -1.68
N VAL A 114 12.71 -13.50 -1.39
CA VAL A 114 13.89 -14.08 -0.73
C VAL A 114 15.15 -13.84 -1.55
N ARG A 115 15.11 -14.11 -2.85
CA ARG A 115 16.25 -13.92 -3.75
C ARG A 115 16.67 -12.46 -3.81
N LYS A 116 15.72 -11.53 -3.94
CA LYS A 116 15.98 -10.09 -4.01
C LYS A 116 16.53 -9.54 -2.70
N ALA A 117 16.00 -9.96 -1.55
CA ALA A 117 16.54 -9.58 -0.25
C ALA A 117 17.99 -10.03 -0.08
N ARG A 118 18.32 -11.25 -0.49
CA ARG A 118 19.72 -11.77 -0.46
C ARG A 118 20.66 -11.02 -1.40
N GLN A 119 20.13 -10.38 -2.44
CA GLN A 119 20.88 -9.51 -3.35
C GLN A 119 21.07 -8.09 -2.82
N GLY A 120 20.55 -7.78 -1.62
CA GLY A 120 20.66 -6.46 -0.99
C GLY A 120 19.55 -5.47 -1.37
N VAL A 121 18.51 -5.92 -2.08
CA VAL A 121 17.31 -5.11 -2.32
C VAL A 121 16.53 -5.01 -1.00
N GLU A 122 16.07 -3.81 -0.64
CA GLU A 122 15.19 -3.62 0.52
C GLU A 122 13.83 -4.27 0.24
N VAL A 123 13.46 -5.29 1.00
CA VAL A 123 12.18 -5.98 0.83
C VAL A 123 11.34 -5.84 2.09
N ARG A 124 10.11 -5.32 1.93
CA ARG A 124 9.14 -5.19 3.01
C ARG A 124 7.82 -5.86 2.64
N VAL A 125 7.27 -6.62 3.57
CA VAL A 125 5.96 -7.27 3.45
C VAL A 125 5.07 -6.82 4.59
N LEU A 126 3.91 -6.23 4.25
CA LEU A 126 2.85 -5.90 5.18
C LEU A 126 1.65 -6.80 4.90
N PHE A 127 1.19 -7.53 5.89
CA PHE A 127 0.04 -8.41 5.77
C PHE A 127 -0.98 -8.15 6.87
N ASP A 128 -2.25 -8.49 6.59
CA ASP A 128 -3.32 -8.36 7.57
C ASP A 128 -3.49 -9.67 8.37
N SER A 129 -3.55 -9.54 9.70
CA SER A 129 -3.72 -10.66 10.63
C SER A 129 -4.96 -11.49 10.32
N MET A 130 -6.07 -10.83 10.00
CA MET A 130 -7.35 -11.53 9.74
C MET A 130 -7.38 -12.20 8.37
N GLY A 131 -6.77 -11.56 7.37
CA GLY A 131 -6.73 -12.08 6.00
C GLY A 131 -5.75 -13.23 5.80
N CYS A 132 -4.70 -13.31 6.63
CA CYS A 132 -3.62 -14.28 6.51
C CYS A 132 -3.67 -15.41 7.55
N ARG A 133 -4.83 -15.73 8.08
CA ARG A 133 -5.02 -16.74 9.15
C ARG A 133 -4.56 -18.16 8.78
N THR A 134 -4.42 -18.46 7.50
CA THR A 134 -3.92 -19.76 7.01
C THR A 134 -2.41 -19.83 6.90
N MET A 135 -1.73 -18.69 7.05
CA MET A 135 -0.28 -18.61 7.10
C MET A 135 0.20 -18.95 8.52
N HIS A 136 1.31 -19.64 8.61
CA HIS A 136 1.93 -20.01 9.88
C HIS A 136 3.20 -19.19 10.13
N ASN A 137 3.62 -19.08 11.37
CA ASN A 137 4.82 -18.33 11.74
C ASN A 137 6.07 -18.77 10.95
N LYS A 138 6.20 -20.09 10.70
CA LYS A 138 7.30 -20.65 9.91
C LYS A 138 7.37 -20.12 8.46
N ASP A 139 6.22 -19.74 7.88
CA ASP A 139 6.16 -19.22 6.52
C ASP A 139 6.76 -17.80 6.49
N TRP A 140 6.50 -17.01 7.53
CA TRP A 140 7.10 -15.68 7.71
C TRP A 140 8.58 -15.73 8.08
N GLU A 141 8.98 -16.70 8.95
CA GLU A 141 10.37 -16.88 9.36
C GLU A 141 11.33 -17.11 8.17
N ARG A 142 10.86 -17.77 7.11
CA ARG A 142 11.66 -17.97 5.90
C ARG A 142 12.03 -16.65 5.23
N LEU A 143 11.07 -15.74 5.15
CA LEU A 143 11.27 -14.39 4.63
C LEU A 143 12.22 -13.60 5.54
N GLU A 144 11.97 -13.58 6.84
CA GLU A 144 12.78 -12.84 7.82
C GLU A 144 14.24 -13.32 7.84
N LYS A 145 14.47 -14.65 7.79
CA LYS A 145 15.81 -15.24 7.69
C LYS A 145 16.56 -14.84 6.41
N ALA A 146 15.83 -14.47 5.37
CA ALA A 146 16.42 -13.95 4.13
C ALA A 146 16.68 -12.44 4.17
N GLY A 147 16.29 -11.74 5.24
CA GLY A 147 16.45 -10.29 5.39
C GLY A 147 15.23 -9.47 4.98
N VAL A 148 14.10 -10.12 4.71
CA VAL A 148 12.84 -9.41 4.43
C VAL A 148 12.28 -8.84 5.73
N GLN A 149 11.87 -7.57 5.72
CA GLN A 149 11.15 -6.96 6.84
C GLN A 149 9.67 -7.33 6.74
N VAL A 150 9.19 -8.12 7.68
CA VAL A 150 7.79 -8.55 7.73
C VAL A 150 7.07 -7.82 8.85
N ALA A 151 5.89 -7.28 8.57
CA ALA A 151 5.05 -6.60 9.55
C ALA A 151 3.59 -7.06 9.44
N GLU A 152 2.99 -7.29 10.58
CA GLU A 152 1.59 -7.65 10.72
C GLU A 152 0.77 -6.39 11.00
N PHE A 153 -0.23 -6.15 10.17
CA PHE A 153 -1.23 -5.12 10.42
C PHE A 153 -2.33 -5.68 11.33
N PHE A 154 -2.63 -4.97 12.39
CA PHE A 154 -3.61 -5.38 13.39
C PHE A 154 -3.33 -6.75 14.03
N PRO A 155 -2.16 -6.92 14.69
CA PRO A 155 -1.86 -8.18 15.36
C PRO A 155 -2.92 -8.52 16.40
N ALA A 156 -3.33 -9.78 16.46
CA ALA A 156 -4.28 -10.30 17.43
C ALA A 156 -3.66 -10.30 18.84
N LEU A 157 -3.87 -9.24 19.61
CA LEU A 157 -3.24 -9.01 20.93
C LEU A 157 -3.74 -9.94 22.05
N LEU A 158 -4.87 -10.61 21.88
CA LEU A 158 -5.46 -11.52 22.88
C LEU A 158 -6.32 -12.55 22.18
N GLY A 159 -5.72 -13.53 21.51
CA GLY A 159 -6.47 -14.61 20.88
C GLY A 159 -7.76 -14.06 20.23
N GLN A 160 -8.41 -14.47 19.41
CA GLN A 160 -9.63 -14.18 18.65
C GLN A 160 -10.64 -13.11 19.14
N LEU A 161 -10.38 -12.37 20.24
CA LEU A 161 -11.25 -11.31 20.77
C LEU A 161 -10.94 -9.93 20.16
N GLN A 162 -10.93 -9.84 18.84
CA GLN A 162 -10.97 -8.55 18.16
C GLN A 162 -12.43 -8.08 18.06
N LEU A 163 -12.81 -7.16 18.93
CA LEU A 163 -14.15 -6.57 18.96
C LEU A 163 -14.44 -5.61 17.79
N ARG A 164 -13.49 -5.40 16.87
CA ARG A 164 -13.64 -4.52 15.72
C ARG A 164 -13.27 -5.25 14.42
N VAL A 165 -14.29 -5.70 13.72
CA VAL A 165 -14.18 -6.49 12.49
C VAL A 165 -13.96 -5.64 11.21
N ASN A 166 -14.02 -4.32 11.30
CA ASN A 166 -14.09 -3.43 10.14
C ASN A 166 -12.78 -2.74 9.76
N TYR A 167 -11.65 -3.09 10.37
CA TYR A 167 -10.37 -2.52 9.97
C TYR A 167 -9.72 -3.38 8.88
N ARG A 168 -9.46 -2.75 7.75
CA ARG A 168 -8.71 -3.33 6.62
C ARG A 168 -7.49 -2.45 6.35
N ASN A 169 -6.37 -3.07 5.99
CA ASN A 169 -5.20 -2.35 5.51
C ASN A 169 -5.35 -1.94 4.03
#